data_66ecc62cc7bf1814cec3d1cf39345045
#
_entry.id   66ecc62cc7bf1814cec3d1cf39345045
#
_cell.length_a   1.000
_cell.length_b   1.000
_cell.length_c   1.000
_cell.angle_alpha   90.00
_cell.angle_beta   90.00
_cell.angle_gamma   90.00
#
_symmetry.space_group_name_H-M   'P 1'
#
loop_
_entity.id
_entity.type
_entity.pdbx_description
1 polymer ?
#
loop_
_entity_poly.entity_id
_entity_poly.type
_entity_poly.pdbx_seq_one_letter_code
_entity_poly.pdbx_strand_id
1 'polypeptide(L)'
;MNTLSKSLLTGTLAVGVALGVGVEDLSHHEAHAATQPYYNYHGYTSSQSDFILDKNFINAIKNDNFTINGYKITENSKGNDNDTIEKFDQQFYLPSKGKADGVWFQLKPGVVSKAELVKTYGKPLNKLSGTAHGNEYLYQFNEKQLRFLENNGYITEVGIHNGKS
;
A
#
# COMPACT_ATOMS: atom_id res chain seq x y z
N MET A 1 22.60 -25.82 38.59
CA MET A 1 22.97 -26.30 37.23
C MET A 1 21.68 -26.77 36.58
N ASN A 2 21.07 -25.93 35.76
CA ASN A 2 19.91 -26.32 34.96
C ASN A 2 20.07 -25.67 33.57
N THR A 3 20.29 -26.50 32.60
CA THR A 3 20.45 -26.19 31.20
C THR A 3 19.09 -25.93 30.56
N LEU A 4 18.91 -24.75 30.00
CA LEU A 4 17.75 -24.35 29.18
C LEU A 4 17.89 -24.94 27.78
N SER A 5 17.02 -25.89 27.45
CA SER A 5 16.89 -26.42 26.09
C SER A 5 16.12 -25.42 25.20
N LYS A 6 16.77 -24.94 24.14
CA LYS A 6 16.13 -24.24 23.05
C LYS A 6 15.59 -25.25 22.05
N SER A 7 14.27 -25.41 21.96
CA SER A 7 13.63 -26.19 20.91
C SER A 7 13.58 -25.37 19.59
N LEU A 8 14.36 -25.82 18.60
CA LEU A 8 14.21 -25.41 17.21
C LEU A 8 13.02 -26.16 16.61
N LEU A 9 12.04 -25.44 16.15
CA LEU A 9 10.94 -25.98 15.35
C LEU A 9 11.40 -26.09 13.89
N THR A 10 11.84 -27.29 13.50
CA THR A 10 12.20 -27.58 12.11
C THR A 10 10.95 -28.09 11.38
N GLY A 11 10.36 -27.28 10.55
CA GLY A 11 9.29 -27.69 9.64
C GLY A 11 9.88 -28.48 8.46
N THR A 12 9.68 -29.77 8.44
CA THR A 12 10.09 -30.65 7.34
C THR A 12 9.02 -30.64 6.25
N LEU A 13 9.33 -30.08 5.10
CA LEU A 13 8.52 -30.23 3.88
C LEU A 13 8.97 -31.53 3.19
N ALA A 14 8.09 -32.52 3.14
CA ALA A 14 8.33 -33.76 2.41
C ALA A 14 8.20 -33.49 0.89
N VAL A 15 9.30 -33.61 0.15
CA VAL A 15 9.32 -33.62 -1.30
C VAL A 15 9.44 -35.06 -1.76
N GLY A 16 8.47 -35.55 -2.53
CA GLY A 16 8.47 -36.86 -3.14
C GLY A 16 9.61 -37.00 -4.14
N VAL A 17 10.42 -38.04 -4.00
CA VAL A 17 11.53 -38.37 -4.90
C VAL A 17 11.01 -39.22 -6.03
N ALA A 18 11.07 -38.69 -7.26
CA ALA A 18 11.02 -39.52 -8.46
C ALA A 18 12.46 -39.90 -8.85
N LEU A 19 12.76 -41.17 -8.91
CA LEU A 19 14.06 -41.71 -9.29
C LEU A 19 14.28 -41.54 -10.81
N GLY A 20 15.20 -40.65 -11.16
CA GLY A 20 15.76 -40.54 -12.48
C GLY A 20 17.27 -40.29 -12.37
N VAL A 21 18.10 -41.24 -12.78
CA VAL A 21 19.58 -41.19 -12.76
C VAL A 21 20.07 -40.07 -13.69
N GLY A 22 20.75 -39.09 -13.12
CA GLY A 22 21.49 -38.05 -13.86
C GLY A 22 22.26 -37.23 -12.84
N VAL A 23 23.55 -37.51 -12.67
CA VAL A 23 24.48 -36.73 -11.86
C VAL A 23 24.81 -35.46 -12.60
N GLU A 24 24.26 -34.31 -12.23
CA GLU A 24 24.84 -32.98 -12.50
C GLU A 24 24.34 -31.97 -11.47
N ASP A 25 25.32 -31.41 -10.78
CA ASP A 25 25.37 -30.10 -10.10
C ASP A 25 24.14 -29.64 -9.32
N LEU A 26 24.06 -30.07 -8.06
CA LEU A 26 23.15 -29.50 -7.07
C LEU A 26 23.60 -28.06 -6.72
N SER A 27 23.33 -27.11 -7.61
CA SER A 27 23.31 -25.72 -7.21
C SER A 27 22.16 -25.55 -6.19
N HIS A 28 22.52 -25.34 -4.95
CA HIS A 28 21.59 -24.98 -3.88
C HIS A 28 20.93 -23.65 -4.24
N HIS A 29 19.80 -23.70 -4.91
CA HIS A 29 18.90 -22.55 -4.96
C HIS A 29 18.26 -22.43 -3.59
N GLU A 30 18.87 -21.62 -2.74
CA GLU A 30 18.18 -21.14 -1.56
C GLU A 30 16.93 -20.39 -2.04
N ALA A 31 15.77 -20.98 -1.80
CA ALA A 31 14.51 -20.28 -2.03
C ALA A 31 14.42 -19.13 -1.01
N HIS A 32 14.89 -17.97 -1.40
CA HIS A 32 14.64 -16.75 -0.64
C HIS A 32 13.12 -16.57 -0.58
N ALA A 33 12.55 -16.66 0.61
CA ALA A 33 11.16 -16.30 0.82
C ALA A 33 11.00 -14.86 0.31
N ALA A 34 10.15 -14.66 -0.69
CA ALA A 34 9.89 -13.35 -1.24
C ALA A 34 9.41 -12.44 -0.12
N THR A 35 10.18 -11.42 0.20
CA THR A 35 9.81 -10.43 1.21
C THR A 35 8.53 -9.74 0.70
N GLN A 36 7.47 -9.78 1.50
CA GLN A 36 6.22 -9.10 1.15
C GLN A 36 6.50 -7.59 1.01
N PRO A 37 6.05 -6.94 -0.08
CA PRO A 37 6.25 -5.51 -0.26
C PRO A 37 5.64 -4.77 0.94
N TYR A 38 6.43 -3.91 1.56
CA TYR A 38 6.02 -3.12 2.70
C TYR A 38 6.44 -1.66 2.49
N TYR A 39 5.54 -0.73 2.78
CA TYR A 39 5.83 0.70 2.74
C TYR A 39 5.24 1.40 3.96
N ASN A 40 6.09 2.11 4.69
CA ASN A 40 5.70 2.87 5.87
C ASN A 40 6.07 4.34 5.68
N TYR A 41 5.09 5.20 5.53
CA TYR A 41 5.27 6.63 5.36
C TYR A 41 5.22 7.35 6.72
N HIS A 42 6.12 8.28 6.95
CA HIS A 42 6.13 9.15 8.12
C HIS A 42 6.32 10.61 7.74
N GLY A 43 5.48 11.48 8.28
CA GLY A 43 5.57 12.93 8.13
C GLY A 43 4.45 13.55 7.32
N TYR A 44 4.69 14.77 6.84
CA TYR A 44 3.76 15.55 6.05
C TYR A 44 3.82 15.14 4.58
N THR A 45 2.70 14.74 4.01
CA THR A 45 2.61 14.33 2.59
C THR A 45 2.82 15.50 1.63
N SER A 46 2.49 16.71 2.05
CA SER A 46 2.79 17.94 1.30
C SER A 46 4.29 18.29 1.24
N SER A 47 5.12 17.69 2.10
CA SER A 47 6.56 17.92 2.07
C SER A 47 7.29 16.99 1.10
N GLN A 48 6.82 15.74 0.96
CA GLN A 48 7.42 14.73 0.08
C GLN A 48 6.30 14.02 -0.69
N SER A 49 5.80 14.67 -1.72
CA SER A 49 4.59 14.25 -2.45
C SER A 49 4.83 13.18 -3.51
N ASP A 50 6.06 13.02 -4.00
CA ASP A 50 6.45 12.09 -5.06
C ASP A 50 6.48 10.62 -4.62
N PHE A 51 6.37 10.35 -3.31
CA PHE A 51 6.30 8.98 -2.79
C PHE A 51 5.15 8.16 -3.39
N ILE A 52 4.07 8.80 -3.80
CA ILE A 52 2.94 8.11 -4.45
C ILE A 52 3.32 7.51 -5.81
N LEU A 53 4.41 7.96 -6.44
CA LEU A 53 4.95 7.40 -7.68
C LEU A 53 5.97 6.27 -7.43
N ASP A 54 6.35 6.02 -6.16
CA ASP A 54 7.30 4.98 -5.81
C ASP A 54 6.69 3.58 -6.05
N LYS A 55 7.45 2.72 -6.72
CA LYS A 55 7.05 1.33 -6.98
C LYS A 55 6.82 0.53 -5.70
N ASN A 56 7.59 0.80 -4.64
CA ASN A 56 7.42 0.12 -3.35
C ASN A 56 6.12 0.53 -2.67
N PHE A 57 5.73 1.82 -2.74
CA PHE A 57 4.43 2.29 -2.30
C PHE A 57 3.29 1.57 -3.03
N ILE A 58 3.34 1.55 -4.36
CA ILE A 58 2.30 0.92 -5.19
C ILE A 58 2.21 -0.59 -4.90
N ASN A 59 3.35 -1.26 -4.77
CA ASN A 59 3.39 -2.68 -4.42
C ASN A 59 2.84 -2.96 -3.03
N ALA A 60 3.14 -2.09 -2.04
CA ALA A 60 2.60 -2.22 -0.69
C ALA A 60 1.08 -2.02 -0.68
N ILE A 61 0.55 -1.05 -1.44
CA ILE A 61 -0.90 -0.87 -1.63
C ILE A 61 -1.54 -2.14 -2.20
N LYS A 62 -0.98 -2.69 -3.27
CA LYS A 62 -1.48 -3.91 -3.93
C LYS A 62 -1.49 -5.14 -3.01
N ASN A 63 -0.57 -5.19 -2.04
CA ASN A 63 -0.41 -6.31 -1.12
C ASN A 63 -0.99 -6.05 0.28
N ASP A 64 -1.81 -5.02 0.44
CA ASP A 64 -2.39 -4.61 1.74
C ASP A 64 -1.33 -4.42 2.84
N ASN A 65 -0.19 -3.83 2.49
CA ASN A 65 0.96 -3.71 3.40
C ASN A 65 1.52 -2.27 3.48
N PHE A 66 0.61 -1.30 3.35
CA PHE A 66 0.89 0.13 3.46
C PHE A 66 0.48 0.66 4.83
N THR A 67 1.37 1.42 5.45
CA THR A 67 1.08 2.22 6.64
C THR A 67 1.49 3.67 6.43
N ILE A 68 0.74 4.58 7.03
CA ILE A 68 1.04 6.00 7.02
C ILE A 68 0.87 6.57 8.43
N ASN A 69 1.92 7.20 8.94
CA ASN A 69 1.96 7.80 10.26
C ASN A 69 1.45 6.89 11.38
N GLY A 70 1.74 5.59 11.27
CA GLY A 70 1.36 4.57 12.25
C GLY A 70 -0.03 3.97 12.06
N TYR A 71 -0.76 4.36 11.00
CA TYR A 71 -2.05 3.75 10.65
C TYR A 71 -1.91 2.83 9.45
N LYS A 72 -2.33 1.57 9.59
CA LYS A 72 -2.55 0.67 8.48
C LYS A 72 -3.92 0.99 7.86
N ILE A 73 -3.95 1.23 6.55
CA ILE A 73 -5.22 1.44 5.84
C ILE A 73 -5.79 0.07 5.49
N THR A 74 -6.84 -0.31 6.22
CA THR A 74 -7.48 -1.63 6.11
C THR A 74 -8.89 -1.55 6.67
N GLU A 75 -9.75 -2.50 6.36
CA GLU A 75 -11.10 -2.56 6.90
C GLU A 75 -11.09 -2.44 8.42
N ASN A 76 -11.87 -1.51 8.93
CA ASN A 76 -12.00 -1.24 10.35
C ASN A 76 -13.48 -1.31 10.76
N SER A 77 -14.01 -2.52 10.91
CA SER A 77 -15.41 -2.77 11.23
C SER A 77 -15.88 -2.26 12.61
N LYS A 78 -15.03 -1.57 13.37
CA LYS A 78 -15.30 -1.16 14.77
C LYS A 78 -15.29 0.34 15.01
N GLY A 79 -15.06 1.16 14.00
CA GLY A 79 -15.19 2.62 14.08
C GLY A 79 -16.64 3.06 13.89
N ASN A 80 -17.00 4.25 14.38
CA ASN A 80 -18.27 4.88 14.04
C ASN A 80 -18.14 5.57 12.68
N ASP A 81 -19.19 5.57 11.88
CA ASP A 81 -19.18 6.04 10.49
C ASP A 81 -18.74 7.49 10.27
N ASN A 82 -18.70 8.29 11.34
CA ASN A 82 -18.30 9.70 11.31
C ASN A 82 -16.99 9.99 12.05
N ASP A 83 -16.32 8.97 12.61
CA ASP A 83 -15.09 9.21 13.35
C ASP A 83 -13.95 9.52 12.37
N THR A 84 -13.37 10.70 12.53
CA THR A 84 -12.18 11.12 11.82
C THR A 84 -11.15 11.68 12.79
N ILE A 85 -9.88 11.49 12.49
CA ILE A 85 -8.79 12.17 13.19
C ILE A 85 -7.84 12.80 12.17
N GLU A 86 -7.23 13.90 12.57
CA GLU A 86 -6.15 14.53 11.84
C GLU A 86 -4.80 14.16 12.47
N LYS A 87 -3.82 13.81 11.63
CA LYS A 87 -2.45 13.62 12.03
C LYS A 87 -1.52 14.11 10.94
N PHE A 88 -0.63 15.05 11.25
CA PHE A 88 0.10 15.86 10.30
C PHE A 88 -0.84 16.59 9.35
N ASP A 89 -0.75 16.35 8.03
CA ASP A 89 -1.65 16.88 7.00
C ASP A 89 -2.58 15.79 6.41
N GLN A 90 -2.81 14.73 7.16
CA GLN A 90 -3.69 13.64 6.77
C GLN A 90 -4.93 13.57 7.65
N GLN A 91 -6.07 13.29 7.03
CA GLN A 91 -7.33 12.96 7.69
C GLN A 91 -7.57 11.45 7.56
N PHE A 92 -7.68 10.77 8.70
CA PHE A 92 -7.97 9.34 8.78
C PHE A 92 -9.43 9.10 9.10
N TYR A 93 -10.03 8.14 8.42
CA TYR A 93 -11.43 7.74 8.58
C TYR A 93 -11.55 6.45 9.38
N LEU A 94 -12.52 6.42 10.30
CA LEU A 94 -12.79 5.28 11.20
C LEU A 94 -11.54 4.75 11.91
N PRO A 95 -10.74 5.60 12.57
CA PRO A 95 -9.49 5.17 13.15
C PRO A 95 -9.72 4.27 14.38
N SER A 96 -8.98 3.19 14.50
CA SER A 96 -8.99 2.29 15.65
C SER A 96 -7.66 1.56 15.81
N LYS A 97 -6.99 1.75 16.96
CA LYS A 97 -5.79 0.98 17.37
C LYS A 97 -4.73 0.81 16.25
N GLY A 98 -4.34 1.91 15.59
CA GLY A 98 -3.33 1.89 14.53
C GLY A 98 -3.84 1.39 13.17
N LYS A 99 -5.16 1.34 12.99
CA LYS A 99 -5.82 1.05 11.71
C LYS A 99 -6.77 2.18 11.36
N ALA A 100 -7.03 2.38 10.08
CA ALA A 100 -8.06 3.27 9.57
C ALA A 100 -8.65 2.68 8.30
N ASP A 101 -9.91 2.98 8.02
CA ASP A 101 -10.62 2.52 6.83
C ASP A 101 -10.19 3.29 5.58
N GLY A 102 -9.77 4.52 5.80
CA GLY A 102 -9.24 5.38 4.75
C GLY A 102 -8.36 6.48 5.29
N VAL A 103 -7.64 7.10 4.37
CA VAL A 103 -6.88 8.32 4.61
C VAL A 103 -7.04 9.25 3.42
N TRP A 104 -7.17 10.54 3.72
CA TRP A 104 -7.16 11.61 2.73
C TRP A 104 -6.03 12.58 3.05
N PHE A 105 -5.29 13.03 2.03
CA PHE A 105 -4.18 13.94 2.21
C PHE A 105 -3.91 14.80 0.99
N GLN A 106 -3.29 15.95 1.23
CA GLN A 106 -2.87 16.88 0.19
C GLN A 106 -1.44 16.58 -0.27
N LEU A 107 -1.19 16.86 -1.54
CA LEU A 107 0.15 16.88 -2.13
C LEU A 107 0.61 18.33 -2.34
N LYS A 108 1.92 18.52 -2.35
CA LYS A 108 2.51 19.79 -2.75
C LYS A 108 2.13 20.11 -4.20
N PRO A 109 1.52 21.26 -4.47
CA PRO A 109 1.15 21.64 -5.83
C PRO A 109 2.35 21.62 -6.78
N GLY A 110 2.14 21.13 -8.01
CA GLY A 110 3.15 21.13 -9.06
C GLY A 110 4.21 20.03 -8.97
N VAL A 111 4.16 19.14 -7.98
CA VAL A 111 5.15 18.06 -7.81
C VAL A 111 4.80 16.82 -8.62
N VAL A 112 3.56 16.37 -8.58
CA VAL A 112 3.11 15.18 -9.31
C VAL A 112 2.19 15.59 -10.45
N SER A 113 2.64 15.42 -11.67
CA SER A 113 1.81 15.70 -12.84
C SER A 113 0.83 14.55 -13.13
N LYS A 114 -0.29 14.87 -13.77
CA LYS A 114 -1.22 13.88 -14.31
C LYS A 114 -0.54 12.88 -15.25
N ALA A 115 0.43 13.34 -16.06
CA ALA A 115 1.14 12.48 -17.01
C ALA A 115 1.97 11.42 -16.28
N GLU A 116 2.66 11.79 -15.19
CA GLU A 116 3.40 10.86 -14.34
C GLU A 116 2.47 9.89 -13.64
N LEU A 117 1.32 10.36 -13.12
CA LEU A 117 0.30 9.50 -12.53
C LEU A 117 -0.12 8.40 -13.53
N VAL A 118 -0.57 8.79 -14.72
CA VAL A 118 -1.05 7.83 -15.73
C VAL A 118 0.07 6.91 -16.22
N LYS A 119 1.30 7.41 -16.35
CA LYS A 119 2.47 6.59 -16.70
C LYS A 119 2.75 5.53 -15.63
N THR A 120 2.57 5.87 -14.36
CA THR A 120 2.91 5.02 -13.22
C THR A 120 1.80 4.02 -12.89
N TYR A 121 0.55 4.46 -12.89
CA TYR A 121 -0.62 3.66 -12.49
C TYR A 121 -1.36 3.02 -13.66
N GLY A 122 -1.08 3.47 -14.89
CA GLY A 122 -1.82 3.04 -16.08
C GLY A 122 -3.15 3.76 -16.26
N LYS A 123 -4.06 3.12 -17.00
CA LYS A 123 -5.39 3.67 -17.24
C LYS A 123 -6.26 3.60 -15.97
N PRO A 124 -6.88 4.71 -15.54
CA PRO A 124 -7.79 4.69 -14.40
C PRO A 124 -9.04 3.83 -14.67
N LEU A 125 -9.59 3.28 -13.61
CA LEU A 125 -10.87 2.55 -13.65
C LEU A 125 -12.01 3.49 -14.06
N ASN A 126 -12.02 4.70 -13.49
CA ASN A 126 -12.99 5.75 -13.80
C ASN A 126 -12.30 7.12 -13.78
N LYS A 127 -12.89 8.06 -14.51
CA LYS A 127 -12.53 9.48 -14.52
C LYS A 127 -13.78 10.32 -14.42
N LEU A 128 -13.86 11.14 -13.39
CA LEU A 128 -14.86 12.21 -13.26
C LEU A 128 -14.21 13.55 -13.64
N SER A 129 -14.85 14.34 -14.45
CA SER A 129 -14.33 15.64 -14.90
C SER A 129 -15.26 16.77 -14.44
N GLY A 130 -14.65 17.92 -14.12
CA GLY A 130 -15.39 19.12 -13.77
C GLY A 130 -16.09 19.04 -12.41
N THR A 131 -15.54 18.29 -11.46
CA THR A 131 -15.99 18.33 -10.07
C THR A 131 -15.62 19.67 -9.40
N ALA A 132 -16.21 19.98 -8.27
CA ALA A 132 -15.86 21.19 -7.50
C ALA A 132 -14.37 21.25 -7.11
N HIS A 133 -13.69 20.08 -7.06
CA HIS A 133 -12.27 19.93 -6.72
C HIS A 133 -11.35 19.65 -7.92
N GLY A 134 -11.86 19.76 -9.16
CA GLY A 134 -11.12 19.46 -10.40
C GLY A 134 -11.53 18.13 -11.04
N ASN A 135 -10.58 17.42 -11.63
CA ASN A 135 -10.82 16.10 -12.20
C ASN A 135 -10.43 15.01 -11.20
N GLU A 136 -11.22 13.96 -11.09
CA GLU A 136 -10.95 12.81 -10.24
C GLU A 136 -10.56 11.59 -11.09
N TYR A 137 -9.49 10.90 -10.68
CA TYR A 137 -9.02 9.65 -11.27
C TYR A 137 -9.12 8.54 -10.24
N LEU A 138 -9.87 7.50 -10.57
CA LEU A 138 -10.10 6.35 -9.70
C LEU A 138 -9.28 5.16 -10.16
N TYR A 139 -8.54 4.56 -9.23
CA TYR A 139 -7.83 3.29 -9.40
C TYR A 139 -8.28 2.28 -8.35
N GLN A 140 -8.32 1.01 -8.73
CA GLN A 140 -8.65 -0.09 -7.84
C GLN A 140 -7.52 -1.13 -7.86
N PHE A 141 -7.01 -1.48 -6.69
CA PHE A 141 -6.03 -2.55 -6.50
C PHE A 141 -6.52 -3.51 -5.41
N ASN A 142 -7.01 -4.67 -5.82
CA ASN A 142 -7.65 -5.61 -4.92
C ASN A 142 -8.78 -4.91 -4.14
N GLU A 143 -8.63 -4.78 -2.82
CA GLU A 143 -9.60 -4.12 -1.95
C GLU A 143 -9.25 -2.65 -1.66
N LYS A 144 -8.21 -2.10 -2.27
CA LYS A 144 -7.83 -0.70 -2.11
C LYS A 144 -8.31 0.15 -3.26
N GLN A 145 -9.04 1.19 -2.94
CA GLN A 145 -9.45 2.24 -3.86
C GLN A 145 -8.56 3.47 -3.66
N LEU A 146 -7.95 3.96 -4.74
CA LEU A 146 -7.18 5.18 -4.75
C LEU A 146 -7.89 6.22 -5.59
N ARG A 147 -8.09 7.40 -5.02
CA ARG A 147 -8.67 8.57 -5.69
C ARG A 147 -7.63 9.65 -5.75
N PHE A 148 -7.41 10.19 -6.94
CA PHE A 148 -6.49 11.30 -7.18
C PHE A 148 -7.26 12.48 -7.72
N LEU A 149 -7.22 13.61 -7.03
CA LEU A 149 -7.77 14.87 -7.53
C LEU A 149 -6.69 15.61 -8.31
N GLU A 150 -7.04 16.02 -9.52
CA GLU A 150 -6.16 16.77 -10.42
C GLU A 150 -6.73 18.15 -10.65
N ASN A 151 -5.86 19.16 -10.49
CA ASN A 151 -6.17 20.53 -10.85
C ASN A 151 -5.01 21.12 -11.66
N ASN A 152 -5.33 21.77 -12.79
CA ASN A 152 -4.35 22.41 -13.68
C ASN A 152 -3.20 21.50 -14.14
N GLY A 153 -3.47 20.21 -14.35
CA GLY A 153 -2.49 19.24 -14.82
C GLY A 153 -1.66 18.55 -13.73
N TYR A 154 -1.89 18.87 -12.46
CA TYR A 154 -1.17 18.31 -11.32
C TYR A 154 -2.12 17.65 -10.31
N ILE A 155 -1.65 16.61 -9.66
CA ILE A 155 -2.37 15.97 -8.57
C ILE A 155 -2.22 16.81 -7.31
N THR A 156 -3.34 17.14 -6.70
CA THR A 156 -3.41 18.02 -5.52
C THR A 156 -3.78 17.28 -4.26
N GLU A 157 -4.57 16.20 -4.39
CA GLU A 157 -5.07 15.44 -3.25
C GLU A 157 -5.14 13.94 -3.58
N VAL A 158 -5.02 13.11 -2.55
CA VAL A 158 -5.09 11.66 -2.65
C VAL A 158 -5.97 11.11 -1.55
N GLY A 159 -6.94 10.27 -1.93
CA GLY A 159 -7.69 9.42 -1.02
C GLY A 159 -7.29 7.96 -1.20
N ILE A 160 -7.06 7.26 -0.11
CA ILE A 160 -6.85 5.81 -0.08
C ILE A 160 -7.89 5.22 0.85
N HIS A 161 -8.74 4.34 0.33
CA HIS A 161 -9.80 3.70 1.11
C HIS A 161 -9.72 2.19 0.96
N ASN A 162 -10.17 1.48 1.99
CA ASN A 162 -10.45 0.07 1.88
C ASN A 162 -11.90 -0.09 1.41
N GLY A 163 -12.11 -0.91 0.39
CA GLY A 163 -13.44 -1.16 -0.17
C GLY A 163 -13.40 -1.42 -1.67
N LYS A 164 -14.43 -2.10 -2.15
CA LYS A 164 -14.67 -2.28 -3.57
C LYS A 164 -15.64 -1.21 -4.04
N SER A 165 -15.38 -0.63 -5.18
CA SER A 165 -16.32 0.28 -5.87
C SER A 165 -17.48 -0.50 -6.46
#